data_e32d4df6717fa8a9661d815b669a11f9
#
_entry.id   e32d4df6717fa8a9661d815b669a11f9
#
_cell.length_a   1.000
_cell.length_b   1.000
_cell.length_c   1.000
_cell.angle_alpha   90.00
_cell.angle_beta   90.00
_cell.angle_gamma   90.00
#
_symmetry.space_group_name_H-M   'P 1'
#
loop_
_entity.id
_entity.type
_entity.pdbx_description
1 polymer ?
#
loop_
_entity_poly.entity_id
_entity_poly.type
_entity_poly.pdbx_seq_one_letter_code
_entity_poly.pdbx_strand_id
1 'polypeptide(L)'
;MLEELKKLLKEKDEAYKEYRSKYDEKCDEVNNKILELLPYKGKLIKVQDDNLYYIPLYIRVREIFRHGDKIIIRGYGFSSEFTEYADATWSHWTFMKSFEFDFDNIEREIKKITIINETEFNSAFDEMINSMRYEHMKEML
;
A
#
# COMPACT_ATOMS: atom_id res chain seq x y z
N MET A 1 23.42 45.30 21.48
CA MET A 1 22.23 45.12 20.58
C MET A 1 22.35 43.88 19.71
N LEU A 2 23.44 43.70 18.99
CA LEU A 2 23.62 42.56 18.10
C LEU A 2 23.68 41.22 18.83
N GLU A 3 24.33 41.17 19.99
CA GLU A 3 24.42 39.95 20.80
C GLU A 3 23.07 39.53 21.40
N GLU A 4 22.29 40.52 21.84
CA GLU A 4 20.92 40.25 22.32
C GLU A 4 20.02 39.73 21.21
N LEU A 5 20.13 40.26 20.00
CA LEU A 5 19.39 39.80 18.84
C LEU A 5 19.74 38.33 18.50
N LYS A 6 21.03 38.01 18.49
CA LYS A 6 21.48 36.62 18.24
C LYS A 6 20.94 35.65 19.28
N LYS A 7 20.93 36.06 20.54
CA LYS A 7 20.39 35.25 21.65
C LYS A 7 18.89 34.97 21.45
N LEU A 8 18.13 36.00 21.10
CA LEU A 8 16.68 35.84 20.85
C LEU A 8 16.39 34.97 19.65
N LEU A 9 17.14 35.08 18.57
CA LEU A 9 17.02 34.24 17.39
C LEU A 9 17.32 32.78 17.73
N LYS A 10 18.30 32.52 18.57
CA LYS A 10 18.65 31.19 19.04
C LYS A 10 17.53 30.60 19.89
N GLU A 11 16.95 31.36 20.81
CA GLU A 11 15.82 30.94 21.63
C GLU A 11 14.60 30.56 20.76
N LYS A 12 14.34 31.39 19.75
CA LYS A 12 13.24 31.11 18.79
C LYS A 12 13.47 29.82 18.02
N ASP A 13 14.67 29.59 17.55
CA ASP A 13 15.05 28.39 16.79
C ASP A 13 14.94 27.13 17.67
N GLU A 14 15.41 27.19 18.91
CA GLU A 14 15.30 26.10 19.88
C GLU A 14 13.83 25.78 20.22
N ALA A 15 13.00 26.79 20.40
CA ALA A 15 11.57 26.62 20.65
C ALA A 15 10.86 25.96 19.47
N TYR A 16 11.20 26.32 18.25
CA TYR A 16 10.67 25.71 17.03
C TYR A 16 11.08 24.25 16.90
N LYS A 17 12.34 23.94 17.14
CA LYS A 17 12.85 22.56 17.10
C LYS A 17 12.17 21.68 18.14
N GLU A 18 11.98 22.18 19.34
CA GLU A 18 11.27 21.47 20.41
C GLU A 18 9.82 21.20 20.04
N TYR A 19 9.12 22.20 19.51
CA TYR A 19 7.75 22.05 19.04
C TYR A 19 7.65 21.01 17.94
N ARG A 20 8.54 21.07 16.96
CA ARG A 20 8.57 20.13 15.83
C ARG A 20 8.84 18.71 16.30
N SER A 21 9.77 18.51 17.22
CA SER A 21 10.08 17.21 17.80
C SER A 21 8.85 16.60 18.49
N LYS A 22 8.14 17.36 19.31
CA LYS A 22 6.91 16.92 19.98
C LYS A 22 5.80 16.61 18.99
N TYR A 23 5.68 17.40 17.93
CA TYR A 23 4.71 17.16 16.86
C TYR A 23 5.00 15.86 16.13
N ASP A 24 6.26 15.63 15.76
CA ASP A 24 6.68 14.41 15.06
C ASP A 24 6.46 13.16 15.92
N GLU A 25 6.78 13.21 17.21
CA GLU A 25 6.50 12.12 18.17
C GLU A 25 5.01 11.80 18.23
N LYS A 26 4.17 12.84 18.28
CA LYS A 26 2.72 12.65 18.31
C LYS A 26 2.18 12.05 17.01
N CYS A 27 2.69 12.49 15.88
CA CYS A 27 2.35 11.92 14.58
C CYS A 27 2.74 10.44 14.50
N ASP A 28 3.93 10.07 14.94
CA ASP A 28 4.40 8.70 14.99
C ASP A 28 3.52 7.82 15.87
N GLU A 29 3.15 8.31 17.04
CA GLU A 29 2.25 7.61 17.96
C GLU A 29 0.89 7.34 17.32
N VAL A 30 0.30 8.37 16.72
CA VAL A 30 -1.00 8.26 16.05
C VAL A 30 -0.93 7.33 14.84
N ASN A 31 0.12 7.44 14.05
CA ASN A 31 0.31 6.58 12.87
C ASN A 31 0.45 5.11 13.27
N ASN A 32 1.15 4.81 14.34
CA ASN A 32 1.25 3.45 14.86
C ASN A 32 -0.10 2.91 15.34
N LYS A 33 -0.92 3.73 15.97
CA LYS A 33 -2.28 3.35 16.37
C LYS A 33 -3.17 3.09 15.15
N ILE A 34 -3.04 3.89 14.10
CA ILE A 34 -3.77 3.67 12.85
C ILE A 34 -3.42 2.32 12.25
N LEU A 35 -2.12 1.97 12.20
CA LEU A 35 -1.68 0.66 11.71
C LEU A 35 -2.33 -0.49 12.45
N GLU A 36 -2.41 -0.41 13.76
CA GLU A 36 -3.02 -1.45 14.61
C GLU A 36 -4.52 -1.61 14.35
N LEU A 37 -5.20 -0.54 13.92
CA LEU A 37 -6.63 -0.57 13.63
C LEU A 37 -6.97 -1.18 12.26
N LEU A 38 -6.02 -1.31 11.36
CA LEU A 38 -6.28 -1.86 10.03
C LEU A 38 -6.58 -3.36 10.12
N PRO A 39 -7.74 -3.82 9.64
CA PRO A 39 -8.23 -5.19 9.89
C PRO A 39 -7.75 -6.21 8.85
N TYR A 40 -6.69 -5.92 8.12
CA TYR A 40 -6.35 -6.70 6.92
C TYR A 40 -5.30 -7.80 7.14
N LYS A 41 -4.60 -7.80 8.27
CA LYS A 41 -3.56 -8.80 8.54
C LYS A 41 -4.13 -10.21 8.57
N GLY A 42 -3.55 -11.10 7.78
CA GLY A 42 -4.01 -12.48 7.66
C GLY A 42 -5.30 -12.64 6.85
N LYS A 43 -5.77 -11.60 6.21
CA LYS A 43 -6.99 -11.61 5.42
C LYS A 43 -6.68 -11.64 3.92
N LEU A 44 -7.69 -12.05 3.16
CA LEU A 44 -7.70 -11.93 1.70
C LEU A 44 -8.37 -10.61 1.35
N ILE A 45 -7.70 -9.80 0.54
CA ILE A 45 -8.24 -8.51 0.13
C ILE A 45 -8.25 -8.38 -1.39
N LYS A 46 -9.19 -7.58 -1.85
CA LYS A 46 -9.27 -7.09 -3.22
C LYS A 46 -9.08 -5.58 -3.17
N VAL A 47 -8.13 -5.08 -3.92
CA VAL A 47 -7.89 -3.64 -4.08
C VAL A 47 -8.36 -3.23 -5.46
N GLN A 48 -9.35 -2.38 -5.52
CA GLN A 48 -9.93 -1.91 -6.78
C GLN A 48 -10.15 -0.41 -6.74
N ASP A 49 -9.54 0.28 -7.71
CA ASP A 49 -9.77 1.71 -7.90
C ASP A 49 -11.11 1.92 -8.63
N ASP A 50 -11.75 3.07 -8.39
CA ASP A 50 -12.96 3.48 -9.11
C ASP A 50 -12.69 3.75 -10.59
N ASN A 51 -11.43 3.94 -10.96
CA ASN A 51 -11.03 4.10 -12.34
C ASN A 51 -11.02 2.74 -13.05
N LEU A 52 -11.89 2.58 -14.05
CA LEU A 52 -12.06 1.35 -14.83
C LEU A 52 -10.82 0.88 -15.59
N TYR A 53 -9.80 1.72 -15.68
CA TYR A 53 -8.52 1.37 -16.31
C TYR A 53 -7.57 0.59 -15.40
N TYR A 54 -7.84 0.56 -14.10
CA TYR A 54 -7.00 -0.18 -13.15
C TYR A 54 -7.54 -1.59 -12.93
N ILE A 55 -6.66 -2.55 -13.12
CA ILE A 55 -6.93 -3.97 -12.90
C ILE A 55 -6.97 -4.24 -11.40
N PRO A 56 -7.99 -4.97 -10.90
CA PRO A 56 -8.04 -5.32 -9.48
C PRO A 56 -6.83 -6.12 -9.04
N LEU A 57 -6.34 -5.79 -7.84
CA LEU A 57 -5.23 -6.48 -7.19
C LEU A 57 -5.78 -7.34 -6.06
N TYR A 58 -5.36 -8.60 -6.00
CA TYR A 58 -5.76 -9.55 -4.97
C TYR A 58 -4.55 -9.92 -4.14
N ILE A 59 -4.66 -9.82 -2.82
CA ILE A 59 -3.53 -10.09 -1.90
C ILE A 59 -4.00 -10.93 -0.72
N ARG A 60 -3.25 -12.00 -0.43
CA ARG A 60 -3.30 -12.67 0.87
C ARG A 60 -2.31 -11.93 1.77
N VAL A 61 -2.81 -11.11 2.67
CA VAL A 61 -2.00 -10.19 3.46
C VAL A 61 -1.17 -10.95 4.49
N ARG A 62 0.14 -10.79 4.43
CA ARG A 62 1.09 -11.35 5.41
C ARG A 62 1.50 -10.32 6.43
N GLU A 63 1.74 -9.10 5.99
CA GLU A 63 2.23 -8.04 6.85
C GLU A 63 1.68 -6.68 6.46
N ILE A 64 1.55 -5.85 7.46
CA ILE A 64 1.20 -4.44 7.32
C ILE A 64 2.22 -3.68 8.13
N PHE A 65 2.92 -2.76 7.50
CA PHE A 65 3.93 -1.97 8.19
C PHE A 65 4.00 -0.56 7.61
N ARG A 66 4.72 0.30 8.29
CA ARG A 66 4.95 1.64 7.79
C ARG A 66 6.41 1.81 7.40
N HIS A 67 6.61 2.61 6.36
CA HIS A 67 7.92 3.11 5.96
C HIS A 67 7.82 4.62 5.83
N GLY A 68 8.30 5.34 6.85
CA GLY A 68 8.11 6.78 6.95
C GLY A 68 6.62 7.12 7.07
N ASP A 69 6.11 7.92 6.15
CA ASP A 69 4.71 8.36 6.10
C ASP A 69 3.82 7.45 5.25
N LYS A 70 4.35 6.29 4.83
CA LYS A 70 3.61 5.34 3.98
C LYS A 70 3.20 4.11 4.76
N ILE A 71 2.00 3.62 4.45
CA ILE A 71 1.49 2.32 4.86
C ILE A 71 1.75 1.34 3.73
N ILE A 72 2.28 0.17 4.06
CA ILE A 72 2.55 -0.90 3.10
C ILE A 72 1.80 -2.14 3.54
N ILE A 73 0.88 -2.61 2.68
CA ILE A 73 0.15 -3.86 2.85
C ILE A 73 0.75 -4.84 1.85
N ARG A 74 1.33 -5.92 2.33
CA ARG A 74 2.10 -6.85 1.49
C ARG A 74 1.76 -8.30 1.77
N GLY A 75 1.81 -9.10 0.71
CA GLY A 75 1.61 -10.52 0.81
C GLY A 75 1.65 -11.20 -0.56
N TYR A 76 1.19 -12.44 -0.62
CA TYR A 76 1.05 -13.15 -1.87
C TYR A 76 -0.20 -12.69 -2.61
N GLY A 77 -0.04 -12.38 -3.88
CA GLY A 77 -1.14 -11.87 -4.66
C GLY A 77 -0.92 -11.91 -6.16
N PHE A 78 -1.90 -11.40 -6.87
CA PHE A 78 -1.91 -11.37 -8.33
C PHE A 78 -2.86 -10.25 -8.81
N SER A 79 -2.70 -9.86 -10.06
CA SER A 79 -3.67 -9.02 -10.76
C SER A 79 -4.65 -9.91 -11.52
N SER A 80 -5.91 -9.52 -11.62
CA SER A 80 -6.98 -10.35 -12.17
C SER A 80 -6.86 -10.63 -13.66
N GLU A 81 -6.05 -9.85 -14.38
CA GLU A 81 -5.84 -10.04 -15.81
C GLU A 81 -4.35 -10.16 -16.13
N PHE A 82 -4.04 -11.08 -17.03
CA PHE A 82 -2.71 -11.18 -17.60
C PHE A 82 -2.55 -10.13 -18.71
N THR A 83 -1.50 -9.32 -18.64
CA THR A 83 -1.16 -8.36 -19.67
C THR A 83 0.22 -8.67 -20.25
N GLU A 84 0.49 -8.23 -21.47
CA GLU A 84 1.81 -8.37 -22.10
C GLU A 84 2.93 -7.73 -21.28
N TYR A 85 2.62 -6.69 -20.53
CA TYR A 85 3.56 -6.04 -19.62
C TYR A 85 3.92 -6.92 -18.44
N ALA A 86 3.00 -7.72 -17.95
CA ALA A 86 3.26 -8.69 -16.89
C ALA A 86 4.19 -9.80 -17.37
N ASP A 87 4.09 -10.18 -18.65
CA ASP A 87 4.93 -11.21 -19.26
C ASP A 87 6.42 -10.81 -19.26
N ALA A 88 6.72 -9.56 -19.58
CA ALA A 88 8.09 -9.04 -19.61
C ALA A 88 8.77 -9.04 -18.22
N THR A 89 8.02 -9.06 -17.16
CA THR A 89 8.50 -9.04 -15.77
C THR A 89 8.26 -10.36 -15.04
N TRP A 90 7.82 -11.38 -15.74
CA TRP A 90 7.49 -12.68 -15.16
C TRP A 90 8.74 -13.37 -14.60
N SER A 91 8.97 -13.09 -13.35
CA SER A 91 9.87 -13.85 -12.51
C SER A 91 9.02 -14.48 -11.39
N HIS A 92 9.58 -15.44 -10.70
CA HIS A 92 8.94 -16.11 -9.57
C HIS A 92 8.50 -15.15 -8.44
N TRP A 93 8.89 -13.89 -8.48
CA TRP A 93 8.45 -12.84 -7.55
C TRP A 93 7.11 -12.20 -7.90
N THR A 94 6.52 -12.56 -9.03
CA THR A 94 5.28 -11.97 -9.56
C THR A 94 4.11 -12.11 -8.61
N PHE A 95 4.17 -13.11 -7.71
CA PHE A 95 3.12 -13.35 -6.71
C PHE A 95 3.33 -12.56 -5.41
N MET A 96 4.43 -11.86 -5.26
CA MET A 96 4.60 -10.93 -4.15
C MET A 96 4.05 -9.58 -4.57
N LYS A 97 2.98 -9.15 -3.92
CA LYS A 97 2.29 -7.90 -4.21
C LYS A 97 2.24 -7.01 -2.99
N SER A 98 2.28 -5.71 -3.25
CA SER A 98 2.10 -4.72 -2.22
C SER A 98 1.15 -3.63 -2.68
N PHE A 99 0.40 -3.08 -1.73
CA PHE A 99 -0.42 -1.90 -1.90
C PHE A 99 0.09 -0.84 -0.92
N GLU A 100 0.51 0.29 -1.47
CA GLU A 100 1.15 1.36 -0.70
C GLU A 100 0.34 2.64 -0.82
N PHE A 101 0.23 3.38 0.27
CA PHE A 101 -0.40 4.69 0.27
C PHE A 101 0.08 5.53 1.45
N ASP A 102 -0.03 6.84 1.31
CA ASP A 102 0.33 7.78 2.36
C ASP A 102 -0.73 7.80 3.46
N PHE A 103 -0.31 7.99 4.73
CA PHE A 103 -1.24 8.16 5.85
C PHE A 103 -2.27 9.27 5.61
N ASP A 104 -1.86 10.35 4.95
CA ASP A 104 -2.75 11.48 4.65
C ASP A 104 -3.90 11.11 3.72
N ASN A 105 -3.75 10.05 2.94
CA ASN A 105 -4.74 9.57 1.98
C ASN A 105 -5.53 8.36 2.47
N ILE A 106 -5.38 7.96 3.72
CA ILE A 106 -5.92 6.70 4.25
C ILE A 106 -7.44 6.57 4.03
N GLU A 107 -8.21 7.60 4.27
CA GLU A 107 -9.68 7.54 4.10
C GLU A 107 -10.08 7.21 2.67
N ARG A 108 -9.36 7.74 1.69
CA ARG A 108 -9.60 7.47 0.29
C ARG A 108 -9.13 6.08 -0.09
N GLU A 109 -7.96 5.68 0.38
CA GLU A 109 -7.32 4.45 -0.04
C GLU A 109 -7.97 3.19 0.56
N ILE A 110 -8.44 3.25 1.80
CA ILE A 110 -9.12 2.10 2.42
C ILE A 110 -10.47 1.78 1.76
N LYS A 111 -11.09 2.75 1.11
CA LYS A 111 -12.34 2.52 0.34
C LYS A 111 -12.12 1.62 -0.87
N LYS A 112 -10.89 1.52 -1.36
CA LYS A 112 -10.51 0.64 -2.47
C LYS A 112 -10.31 -0.81 -2.02
N ILE A 113 -10.22 -1.05 -0.71
CA ILE A 113 -9.91 -2.36 -0.14
C ILE A 113 -11.20 -3.04 0.31
N THR A 114 -11.41 -4.25 -0.17
CA THR A 114 -12.51 -5.13 0.27
C THR A 114 -11.94 -6.42 0.81
N ILE A 115 -12.39 -6.86 1.98
CA ILE A 115 -12.05 -8.17 2.53
C ILE A 115 -12.94 -9.20 1.81
N ILE A 116 -12.33 -10.22 1.25
CA ILE A 116 -13.01 -11.26 0.48
C ILE A 116 -12.78 -12.65 1.10
N ASN A 117 -13.52 -13.63 0.64
CA ASN A 117 -13.38 -15.01 1.09
C ASN A 117 -12.48 -15.83 0.14
N GLU A 118 -12.14 -17.06 0.57
CA GLU A 118 -11.31 -17.99 -0.22
C GLU A 118 -11.94 -18.31 -1.59
N THR A 119 -13.25 -18.46 -1.65
CA THR A 119 -13.96 -18.80 -2.89
C THR A 119 -13.79 -17.69 -3.93
N GLU A 120 -13.98 -16.45 -3.53
CA GLU A 120 -13.82 -15.29 -4.41
C GLU A 120 -12.37 -15.13 -4.85
N PHE A 121 -11.42 -15.27 -3.92
CA PHE A 121 -9.99 -15.21 -4.22
C PHE A 121 -9.57 -16.28 -5.22
N ASN A 122 -9.99 -17.54 -5.00
CA ASN A 122 -9.66 -18.65 -5.89
C ASN A 122 -10.30 -18.50 -7.27
N SER A 123 -11.54 -18.02 -7.34
CA SER A 123 -12.21 -17.74 -8.62
C SER A 123 -11.46 -16.69 -9.44
N ALA A 124 -11.00 -15.62 -8.78
CA ALA A 124 -10.21 -14.59 -9.44
C ALA A 124 -8.85 -15.13 -9.92
N PHE A 125 -8.22 -15.98 -9.12
CA PHE A 125 -6.98 -16.65 -9.51
C PHE A 125 -7.18 -17.54 -10.75
N ASP A 126 -8.24 -18.34 -10.79
CA ASP A 126 -8.58 -19.20 -11.92
C ASP A 126 -8.83 -18.37 -13.19
N GLU A 127 -9.52 -17.25 -13.07
CA GLU A 127 -9.74 -16.34 -14.20
C GLU A 127 -8.41 -15.79 -14.73
N MET A 128 -7.49 -15.42 -13.86
CA MET A 128 -6.16 -14.95 -14.24
C MET A 128 -5.39 -16.05 -14.99
N ILE A 129 -5.40 -17.27 -14.48
CA ILE A 129 -4.76 -18.44 -15.12
C ILE A 129 -5.37 -18.71 -16.50
N ASN A 130 -6.68 -18.63 -16.62
CA ASN A 130 -7.37 -18.83 -17.90
C ASN A 130 -7.01 -17.73 -18.92
N SER A 131 -6.89 -16.48 -18.48
CA SER A 131 -6.41 -15.39 -19.32
C SER A 131 -5.01 -15.66 -19.85
N MET A 132 -4.11 -16.15 -19.02
CA MET A 132 -2.74 -16.51 -19.43
C MET A 132 -2.75 -17.61 -20.50
N ARG A 133 -3.54 -18.65 -20.28
CA ARG A 133 -3.66 -19.75 -21.26
C ARG A 133 -4.20 -19.27 -22.60
N TYR A 134 -5.19 -18.40 -22.57
CA TYR A 134 -5.77 -17.82 -23.78
C TYR A 134 -4.75 -17.03 -24.58
N GLU A 135 -3.97 -16.19 -23.94
CA GLU A 135 -2.92 -15.40 -24.59
C GLU A 135 -1.83 -16.30 -25.20
N HIS A 136 -1.40 -17.33 -24.49
CA HIS A 136 -0.44 -18.30 -25.02
C HIS A 136 -0.99 -19.07 -26.22
N MET A 137 -2.24 -19.50 -26.17
CA MET A 137 -2.88 -20.19 -27.28
C MET A 137 -3.00 -19.31 -28.52
N LYS A 138 -3.22 -18.03 -28.32
CA LYS A 138 -3.27 -17.04 -29.40
C LYS A 138 -1.95 -16.93 -30.15
N GLU A 139 -0.83 -16.97 -29.45
CA GLU A 139 0.51 -16.95 -30.05
C GLU A 139 0.83 -18.25 -30.83
N MET A 140 0.19 -19.35 -30.48
CA MET A 140 0.38 -20.65 -31.14
C MET A 140 -0.45 -20.81 -32.41
N LEU A 141 -1.41 -19.95 -32.62
CA LEU A 141 -2.27 -19.96 -33.79
C LEU A 141 -1.78 -19.00 -34.87
#